data_b33372da7810a286db154ca49b98e4ae
#
_entry.id   b33372da7810a286db154ca49b98e4ae
#
_cell.length_a   1.000
_cell.length_b   1.000
_cell.length_c   1.000
_cell.angle_alpha   90.00
_cell.angle_beta   90.00
_cell.angle_gamma   90.00
#
_symmetry.space_group_name_H-M   'P 1'
#
loop_
_entity.id
_entity.type
_entity.pdbx_description
1 polymer ?
#
loop_
_entity_poly.entity_id
_entity_poly.type
_entity_poly.pdbx_seq_one_letter_code
_entity_poly.pdbx_strand_id
1 'polypeptide(L)'
;WQYTIDDVPNVRLSDARQYVTDPSAILSATARDSINAMLGRLEKSTGIETAVVMLPSIGDEDIFDFGHELFRKWGIGKKKSDNGLLILFVMDQKKVRFTTGYGIEGTMTDAMSKRIQTTLMIPRFKKGNWDGGMVSGVRAVAKTLDGSMQAEEDNGEDDLSDILIALVFIVGTMLIFIYAMG
;
A
#
# COMPACT_ATOMS: atom_id res chain seq x y z
N TRP A 1 -6.76 -2.67 26.21
CA TRP A 1 -5.75 -3.72 26.09
C TRP A 1 -4.58 -3.20 25.26
N GLN A 2 -3.37 -3.29 25.79
CA GLN A 2 -2.11 -2.86 25.19
C GLN A 2 -1.32 -4.10 24.76
N TYR A 3 -0.70 -4.06 23.59
CA TYR A 3 0.15 -5.14 23.07
C TYR A 3 1.62 -4.80 23.26
N THR A 4 2.41 -5.79 23.68
CA THR A 4 3.86 -5.78 23.57
C THR A 4 4.28 -6.56 22.33
N ILE A 5 5.54 -6.46 21.92
CA ILE A 5 6.09 -7.23 20.78
C ILE A 5 5.84 -8.74 20.93
N ASP A 6 5.91 -9.25 22.17
CA ASP A 6 5.75 -10.68 22.44
C ASP A 6 4.29 -11.14 22.36
N ASP A 7 3.35 -10.24 22.59
CA ASP A 7 1.91 -10.54 22.58
C ASP A 7 1.30 -10.55 21.17
N VAL A 8 1.99 -9.96 20.18
CA VAL A 8 1.45 -9.86 18.81
C VAL A 8 1.51 -11.23 18.12
N PRO A 9 0.35 -11.86 17.80
CA PRO A 9 0.36 -13.18 17.18
C PRO A 9 0.81 -13.10 15.72
N ASN A 10 1.77 -13.96 15.33
CA ASN A 10 2.12 -14.10 13.93
C ASN A 10 1.21 -15.14 13.27
N VAL A 11 0.15 -14.67 12.64
CA VAL A 11 -0.89 -15.54 12.05
C VAL A 11 -0.38 -16.42 10.92
N ARG A 12 0.68 -16.02 10.22
CA ARG A 12 1.28 -16.82 9.13
C ARG A 12 1.94 -18.10 9.60
N LEU A 13 2.32 -18.20 10.88
CA LEU A 13 2.86 -19.44 11.45
C LEU A 13 1.81 -20.54 11.54
N SER A 14 0.52 -20.18 11.65
CA SER A 14 -0.59 -21.12 11.70
C SER A 14 -1.26 -21.32 10.34
N ASP A 15 -1.35 -20.29 9.50
CA ASP A 15 -1.87 -20.36 8.14
C ASP A 15 -1.11 -19.38 7.23
N ALA A 16 -0.31 -19.94 6.32
CA ALA A 16 0.51 -19.15 5.39
C ALA A 16 -0.29 -18.25 4.44
N ARG A 17 -1.61 -18.43 4.33
CA ARG A 17 -2.51 -17.57 3.53
C ARG A 17 -3.00 -16.34 4.29
N GLN A 18 -2.73 -16.25 5.57
CA GLN A 18 -3.10 -15.12 6.41
C GLN A 18 -1.98 -14.10 6.42
N TYR A 19 -2.28 -12.89 5.97
CA TYR A 19 -1.35 -11.76 5.94
C TYR A 19 -1.71 -10.70 6.97
N VAL A 20 -2.92 -10.77 7.55
CA VAL A 20 -3.48 -9.78 8.47
C VAL A 20 -3.53 -10.32 9.88
N THR A 21 -2.76 -9.72 10.78
CA THR A 21 -2.87 -9.90 12.23
C THR A 21 -3.75 -8.79 12.78
N ASP A 22 -4.95 -9.14 13.23
CA ASP A 22 -5.96 -8.22 13.77
C ASP A 22 -6.66 -8.87 14.97
N PRO A 23 -5.95 -8.98 16.11
CA PRO A 23 -6.44 -9.74 17.26
C PRO A 23 -7.67 -9.12 17.94
N SER A 24 -7.94 -7.84 17.69
CA SER A 24 -9.09 -7.11 18.24
C SER A 24 -10.23 -6.89 17.25
N ALA A 25 -10.16 -7.52 16.07
CA ALA A 25 -11.14 -7.43 15.00
C ALA A 25 -11.50 -5.96 14.65
N ILE A 26 -10.47 -5.12 14.47
CA ILE A 26 -10.62 -3.72 14.06
C ILE A 26 -11.18 -3.64 12.63
N LEU A 27 -10.71 -4.54 11.76
CA LEU A 27 -11.21 -4.69 10.40
C LEU A 27 -12.41 -5.64 10.34
N SER A 28 -13.31 -5.40 9.39
CA SER A 28 -14.33 -6.38 9.03
C SER A 28 -13.71 -7.64 8.44
N ALA A 29 -14.44 -8.76 8.48
CA ALA A 29 -14.03 -10.01 7.84
C ALA A 29 -13.80 -9.80 6.33
N THR A 30 -14.70 -9.08 5.66
CA THR A 30 -14.61 -8.76 4.22
C THR A 30 -13.33 -7.97 3.89
N ALA A 31 -12.96 -7.00 4.71
CA ALA A 31 -11.73 -6.23 4.52
C ALA A 31 -10.48 -7.12 4.69
N ARG A 32 -10.45 -7.96 5.73
CA ARG A 32 -9.35 -8.91 5.94
C ARG A 32 -9.19 -9.89 4.80
N ASP A 33 -10.30 -10.46 4.30
CA ASP A 33 -10.29 -11.40 3.17
C ASP A 33 -9.78 -10.72 1.89
N SER A 34 -10.22 -9.49 1.64
CA SER A 34 -9.76 -8.69 0.51
C SER A 34 -8.26 -8.40 0.57
N ILE A 35 -7.74 -8.03 1.75
CA ILE A 35 -6.32 -7.78 1.96
C ILE A 35 -5.52 -9.08 1.80
N ASN A 36 -5.94 -10.19 2.40
CA ASN A 36 -5.31 -11.49 2.26
C ASN A 36 -5.22 -11.91 0.78
N ALA A 37 -6.29 -11.71 0.01
CA ALA A 37 -6.31 -12.02 -1.42
C ALA A 37 -5.33 -11.16 -2.23
N MET A 38 -5.27 -9.84 -1.96
CA MET A 38 -4.35 -8.92 -2.64
C MET A 38 -2.89 -9.28 -2.34
N LEU A 39 -2.55 -9.49 -1.07
CA LEU A 39 -1.18 -9.80 -0.65
C LEU A 39 -0.75 -11.19 -1.08
N GLY A 40 -1.67 -12.16 -1.12
CA GLY A 40 -1.40 -13.48 -1.66
C GLY A 40 -1.06 -13.46 -3.16
N ARG A 41 -1.77 -12.65 -3.94
CA ARG A 41 -1.44 -12.43 -5.37
C ARG A 41 -0.09 -11.74 -5.53
N LEU A 42 0.18 -10.70 -4.74
CA LEU A 42 1.45 -9.99 -4.76
C LEU A 42 2.62 -10.93 -4.46
N GLU A 43 2.54 -11.72 -3.40
CA GLU A 43 3.61 -12.67 -3.05
C GLU A 43 3.81 -13.72 -4.14
N LYS A 44 2.73 -14.23 -4.72
CA LYS A 44 2.80 -15.22 -5.80
C LYS A 44 3.47 -14.67 -7.06
N SER A 45 3.22 -13.41 -7.42
CA SER A 45 3.76 -12.79 -8.64
C SER A 45 5.17 -12.23 -8.46
N THR A 46 5.50 -11.69 -7.29
CA THR A 46 6.75 -10.96 -7.05
C THR A 46 7.69 -11.63 -6.05
N GLY A 47 7.16 -12.53 -5.23
CA GLY A 47 7.87 -13.12 -4.09
C GLY A 47 7.99 -12.18 -2.88
N ILE A 48 7.43 -10.97 -2.94
CA ILE A 48 7.46 -9.99 -1.84
C ILE A 48 6.54 -10.45 -0.72
N GLU A 49 7.10 -10.55 0.49
CA GLU A 49 6.37 -10.95 1.68
C GLU A 49 5.88 -9.71 2.44
N THR A 50 4.56 -9.61 2.62
CA THR A 50 3.94 -8.49 3.33
C THR A 50 3.18 -8.99 4.55
N ALA A 51 3.32 -8.30 5.68
CA ALA A 51 2.49 -8.49 6.87
C ALA A 51 1.73 -7.20 7.18
N VAL A 52 0.44 -7.33 7.52
CA VAL A 52 -0.40 -6.24 8.02
C VAL A 52 -0.73 -6.53 9.47
N VAL A 53 -0.48 -5.57 10.35
CA VAL A 53 -0.75 -5.67 11.79
C VAL A 53 -1.63 -4.51 12.22
N MET A 54 -2.79 -4.85 12.80
CA MET A 54 -3.77 -3.90 13.34
C MET A 54 -3.84 -4.06 14.84
N LEU A 55 -3.39 -3.06 15.60
CA LEU A 55 -3.40 -3.10 17.06
C LEU A 55 -4.24 -1.96 17.65
N PRO A 56 -5.00 -2.21 18.74
CA PRO A 56 -5.73 -1.16 19.43
C PRO A 56 -4.80 -0.18 20.13
N SER A 57 -3.71 -0.66 20.73
CA SER A 57 -2.72 0.13 21.46
C SER A 57 -1.40 -0.62 21.63
N ILE A 58 -0.30 0.12 21.62
CA ILE A 58 1.04 -0.31 22.01
C ILE A 58 1.55 0.44 23.26
N GLY A 59 0.63 1.11 23.99
CA GLY A 59 0.99 1.97 25.10
C GLY A 59 1.75 3.22 24.66
N ASP A 60 2.79 3.56 25.43
CA ASP A 60 3.61 4.75 25.18
C ASP A 60 4.79 4.47 24.22
N GLU A 61 4.86 3.26 23.64
CA GLU A 61 5.92 2.91 22.69
C GLU A 61 5.81 3.70 21.39
N ASP A 62 6.96 4.03 20.81
CA ASP A 62 7.03 4.66 19.50
C ASP A 62 6.71 3.64 18.40
N ILE A 63 5.81 4.01 17.49
CA ILE A 63 5.36 3.11 16.42
C ILE A 63 6.49 2.73 15.46
N PHE A 64 7.50 3.60 15.27
CA PHE A 64 8.66 3.31 14.44
C PHE A 64 9.49 2.19 15.06
N ASP A 65 9.83 2.33 16.34
CA ASP A 65 10.66 1.35 17.06
C ASP A 65 9.91 0.02 17.18
N PHE A 66 8.65 0.05 17.55
CA PHE A 66 7.79 -1.14 17.63
C PHE A 66 7.70 -1.87 16.28
N GLY A 67 7.44 -1.14 15.20
CA GLY A 67 7.35 -1.72 13.87
C GLY A 67 8.68 -2.34 13.41
N HIS A 68 9.79 -1.67 13.67
CA HIS A 68 11.11 -2.17 13.31
C HIS A 68 11.48 -3.43 14.09
N GLU A 69 11.21 -3.47 15.39
CA GLU A 69 11.46 -4.64 16.23
C GLU A 69 10.59 -5.83 15.83
N LEU A 70 9.29 -5.60 15.57
CA LEU A 70 8.37 -6.63 15.12
C LEU A 70 8.79 -7.21 13.76
N PHE A 71 9.19 -6.34 12.82
CA PHE A 71 9.69 -6.74 11.50
C PHE A 71 10.89 -7.67 11.60
N ARG A 72 11.85 -7.33 12.45
CA ARG A 72 13.04 -8.15 12.71
C ARG A 72 12.69 -9.47 13.40
N LYS A 73 11.86 -9.42 14.44
CA LYS A 73 11.45 -10.61 15.20
C LYS A 73 10.74 -11.63 14.33
N TRP A 74 9.85 -11.18 13.45
CA TRP A 74 9.12 -12.07 12.56
C TRP A 74 9.94 -12.51 11.34
N GLY A 75 11.05 -11.84 11.05
CA GLY A 75 11.90 -12.15 9.90
C GLY A 75 11.16 -11.99 8.59
N ILE A 76 10.37 -10.91 8.44
CA ILE A 76 9.54 -10.66 7.26
C ILE A 76 10.44 -10.45 6.03
N GLY A 77 10.14 -11.19 4.96
CA GLY A 77 10.94 -11.22 3.74
C GLY A 77 11.95 -12.36 3.70
N LYS A 78 12.46 -12.65 2.52
CA LYS A 78 13.42 -13.73 2.29
C LYS A 78 14.83 -13.23 2.58
N LYS A 79 15.61 -13.99 3.35
CA LYS A 79 16.98 -13.61 3.77
C LYS A 79 17.90 -13.16 2.63
N LYS A 80 17.78 -13.73 1.43
CA LYS A 80 18.63 -13.38 0.28
C LYS A 80 18.18 -12.13 -0.46
N SER A 81 16.88 -11.87 -0.53
CA SER A 81 16.29 -10.78 -1.29
C SER A 81 15.88 -9.59 -0.44
N ASP A 82 15.79 -9.78 0.88
CA ASP A 82 15.36 -8.77 1.85
C ASP A 82 14.11 -8.01 1.37
N ASN A 83 13.13 -8.77 0.85
CA ASN A 83 11.97 -8.30 0.13
C ASN A 83 10.70 -8.33 0.98
N GLY A 84 10.81 -7.88 2.23
CA GLY A 84 9.71 -7.82 3.18
C GLY A 84 9.13 -6.43 3.35
N LEU A 85 7.83 -6.37 3.70
CA LEU A 85 7.12 -5.17 4.11
C LEU A 85 6.24 -5.47 5.32
N LEU A 86 6.33 -4.64 6.35
CA LEU A 86 5.36 -4.60 7.45
C LEU A 86 4.56 -3.32 7.38
N ILE A 87 3.24 -3.45 7.42
CA ILE A 87 2.29 -2.34 7.57
C ILE A 87 1.69 -2.45 8.98
N LEU A 88 2.12 -1.58 9.89
CA LEU A 88 1.63 -1.53 11.27
C LEU A 88 0.69 -0.34 11.45
N PHE A 89 -0.51 -0.61 11.96
CA PHE A 89 -1.47 0.41 12.37
C PHE A 89 -1.75 0.31 13.87
N VAL A 90 -1.74 1.45 14.56
CA VAL A 90 -2.06 1.58 15.98
C VAL A 90 -3.25 2.52 16.14
N MET A 91 -4.38 1.96 16.60
CA MET A 91 -5.68 2.61 16.54
C MET A 91 -5.79 3.83 17.46
N ASP A 92 -5.34 3.72 18.70
CA ASP A 92 -5.41 4.83 19.68
C ASP A 92 -4.54 6.02 19.28
N GLN A 93 -3.40 5.76 18.66
CA GLN A 93 -2.52 6.78 18.10
C GLN A 93 -2.98 7.28 16.72
N LYS A 94 -3.88 6.54 16.03
CA LYS A 94 -4.29 6.76 14.62
C LYS A 94 -3.11 6.89 13.67
N LYS A 95 -2.05 6.14 13.94
CA LYS A 95 -0.81 6.13 13.17
C LYS A 95 -0.67 4.84 12.39
N VAL A 96 -0.04 4.95 11.23
CA VAL A 96 0.38 3.83 10.40
C VAL A 96 1.87 3.96 10.11
N ARG A 97 2.59 2.83 10.12
CA ARG A 97 4.01 2.76 9.81
C ARG A 97 4.28 1.64 8.81
N PHE A 98 5.05 1.95 7.76
CA PHE A 98 5.62 0.97 6.85
C PHE A 98 7.08 0.71 7.25
N THR A 99 7.46 -0.56 7.32
CA THR A 99 8.85 -0.99 7.51
C THR A 99 9.22 -1.89 6.35
N THR A 100 10.23 -1.50 5.58
CA THR A 100 10.67 -2.18 4.35
C THR A 100 12.03 -2.82 4.52
N GLY A 101 12.21 -4.00 3.90
CA GLY A 101 13.54 -4.55 3.67
C GLY A 101 14.26 -3.85 2.52
N TYR A 102 15.58 -3.92 2.49
CA TYR A 102 16.41 -3.26 1.46
C TYR A 102 16.05 -3.67 0.03
N GLY A 103 15.59 -4.91 -0.17
CA GLY A 103 15.23 -5.43 -1.49
C GLY A 103 14.08 -4.73 -2.19
N ILE A 104 13.27 -3.96 -1.48
CA ILE A 104 12.11 -3.23 -2.02
C ILE A 104 12.17 -1.72 -1.82
N GLU A 105 13.21 -1.19 -1.16
CA GLU A 105 13.33 0.26 -0.91
C GLU A 105 13.39 1.10 -2.19
N GLY A 106 13.92 0.55 -3.27
CA GLY A 106 13.96 1.22 -4.56
C GLY A 106 12.58 1.39 -5.20
N THR A 107 11.63 0.50 -4.91
CA THR A 107 10.25 0.54 -5.43
C THR A 107 9.30 1.15 -4.41
N MET A 108 9.34 0.69 -3.17
CA MET A 108 8.59 1.29 -2.05
C MET A 108 9.49 2.27 -1.30
N THR A 109 9.76 3.41 -1.92
CA THR A 109 10.57 4.48 -1.33
C THR A 109 9.86 5.12 -0.13
N ASP A 110 10.61 5.81 0.73
CA ASP A 110 10.03 6.58 1.84
C ASP A 110 9.00 7.61 1.36
N ALA A 111 9.27 8.27 0.23
CA ALA A 111 8.35 9.23 -0.37
C ALA A 111 7.04 8.55 -0.83
N MET A 112 7.11 7.38 -1.48
CA MET A 112 5.95 6.62 -1.89
C MET A 112 5.17 6.09 -0.68
N SER A 113 5.84 5.53 0.31
CA SER A 113 5.23 5.09 1.56
C SER A 113 4.48 6.22 2.25
N LYS A 114 5.10 7.39 2.36
CA LYS A 114 4.48 8.58 2.95
C LYS A 114 3.28 9.06 2.14
N ARG A 115 3.37 9.08 0.81
CA ARG A 115 2.27 9.46 -0.08
C ARG A 115 1.06 8.55 0.12
N ILE A 116 1.24 7.23 0.10
CA ILE A 116 0.17 6.25 0.33
C ILE A 116 -0.49 6.49 1.70
N GLN A 117 0.30 6.62 2.75
CA GLN A 117 -0.18 6.83 4.11
C GLN A 117 -1.00 8.12 4.23
N THR A 118 -0.45 9.24 3.76
CA THR A 118 -1.07 10.57 3.96
C THR A 118 -2.26 10.82 3.04
N THR A 119 -2.28 10.21 1.85
CA THR A 119 -3.34 10.43 0.84
C THR A 119 -4.49 9.44 0.98
N LEU A 120 -4.18 8.16 1.23
CA LEU A 120 -5.18 7.09 1.17
C LEU A 120 -5.58 6.52 2.54
N MET A 121 -4.68 6.51 3.52
CA MET A 121 -4.90 5.81 4.78
C MET A 121 -5.31 6.76 5.91
N ILE A 122 -4.47 7.71 6.27
CA ILE A 122 -4.67 8.60 7.42
C ILE A 122 -5.98 9.39 7.35
N PRO A 123 -6.40 9.98 6.21
CA PRO A 123 -7.68 10.70 6.15
C PRO A 123 -8.89 9.81 6.45
N ARG A 124 -8.83 8.54 6.07
CA ARG A 124 -9.88 7.56 6.36
C ARG A 124 -9.86 7.12 7.83
N PHE A 125 -8.67 6.87 8.37
CA PHE A 125 -8.49 6.52 9.78
C PHE A 125 -8.97 7.63 10.73
N LYS A 126 -8.73 8.89 10.39
CA LYS A 126 -9.25 10.03 11.17
C LYS A 126 -10.77 10.06 11.24
N LYS A 127 -11.45 9.52 10.24
CA LYS A 127 -12.92 9.39 10.19
C LYS A 127 -13.44 8.06 10.77
N GLY A 128 -12.55 7.21 11.32
CA GLY A 128 -12.91 5.88 11.83
C GLY A 128 -13.20 4.85 10.74
N ASN A 129 -12.90 5.16 9.47
CA ASN A 129 -13.05 4.20 8.37
C ASN A 129 -11.78 3.34 8.26
N TRP A 130 -11.67 2.36 9.15
CA TRP A 130 -10.53 1.45 9.25
C TRP A 130 -10.39 0.56 8.02
N ASP A 131 -11.50 -0.05 7.59
CA ASP A 131 -11.56 -0.89 6.38
C ASP A 131 -11.12 -0.12 5.14
N GLY A 132 -11.74 1.02 4.89
CA GLY A 132 -11.44 1.84 3.72
C GLY A 132 -10.00 2.33 3.70
N GLY A 133 -9.45 2.72 4.85
CA GLY A 133 -8.07 3.16 4.97
C GLY A 133 -7.07 2.04 4.70
N MET A 134 -7.26 0.87 5.31
CA MET A 134 -6.33 -0.24 5.14
C MET A 134 -6.44 -0.89 3.76
N VAL A 135 -7.66 -1.15 3.27
CA VAL A 135 -7.86 -1.75 1.93
C VAL A 135 -7.31 -0.84 0.83
N SER A 136 -7.56 0.47 0.90
CA SER A 136 -7.01 1.42 -0.10
C SER A 136 -5.50 1.49 -0.05
N GLY A 137 -4.92 1.52 1.15
CA GLY A 137 -3.46 1.53 1.34
C GLY A 137 -2.80 0.27 0.80
N VAL A 138 -3.32 -0.91 1.15
CA VAL A 138 -2.78 -2.20 0.68
C VAL A 138 -2.92 -2.34 -0.84
N ARG A 139 -4.02 -1.87 -1.43
CA ARG A 139 -4.19 -1.87 -2.89
C ARG A 139 -3.11 -1.02 -3.58
N ALA A 140 -2.86 0.18 -3.08
CA ALA A 140 -1.80 1.05 -3.62
C ALA A 140 -0.41 0.44 -3.43
N VAL A 141 -0.14 -0.18 -2.27
CA VAL A 141 1.10 -0.92 -2.02
C VAL A 141 1.29 -2.05 -3.03
N ALA A 142 0.26 -2.87 -3.26
CA ALA A 142 0.32 -3.98 -4.21
C ALA A 142 0.59 -3.48 -5.64
N LYS A 143 -0.10 -2.45 -6.10
CA LYS A 143 0.11 -1.84 -7.42
C LYS A 143 1.50 -1.22 -7.58
N THR A 144 2.04 -0.61 -6.53
CA THR A 144 3.40 -0.07 -6.54
C THR A 144 4.43 -1.17 -6.66
N LEU A 145 4.29 -2.24 -5.88
CA LEU A 145 5.27 -3.33 -5.80
C LEU A 145 5.20 -4.30 -6.99
N ASP A 146 4.05 -4.47 -7.63
CA ASP A 146 3.93 -5.28 -8.85
C ASP A 146 4.17 -4.48 -10.14
N GLY A 147 4.39 -3.16 -10.03
CA GLY A 147 4.68 -2.25 -11.14
C GLY A 147 3.46 -1.78 -11.93
N SER A 148 2.24 -2.23 -11.60
CA SER A 148 1.03 -1.86 -12.34
C SER A 148 0.63 -0.40 -12.18
N MET A 149 1.03 0.27 -11.08
CA MET A 149 0.78 1.69 -10.87
C MET A 149 1.52 2.56 -11.90
N GLN A 150 2.78 2.23 -12.20
CA GLN A 150 3.57 2.95 -13.22
C GLN A 150 3.01 2.74 -14.63
N ALA A 151 2.52 1.55 -14.92
CA ALA A 151 1.90 1.25 -16.21
C ALA A 151 0.57 2.02 -16.42
N GLU A 152 -0.20 2.27 -15.36
CA GLU A 152 -1.42 3.09 -15.42
C GLU A 152 -1.08 4.58 -15.62
N GLU A 153 -0.03 5.10 -14.99
CA GLU A 153 0.45 6.49 -15.18
C GLU A 153 1.01 6.69 -16.60
N ASP A 154 1.80 5.76 -17.10
CA ASP A 154 2.39 5.79 -18.44
C ASP A 154 1.30 5.76 -19.54
N ASN A 155 0.31 4.87 -19.43
CA ASN A 155 -0.82 4.82 -20.35
C ASN A 155 -1.70 6.08 -20.28
N GLY A 156 -1.79 6.73 -19.12
CA GLY A 156 -2.56 7.97 -18.95
C GLY A 156 -1.89 9.19 -19.59
N GLU A 157 -0.56 9.26 -19.57
CA GLU A 157 0.19 10.33 -20.24
C GLU A 157 0.18 10.16 -21.77
N ASP A 158 0.28 8.95 -22.28
CA ASP A 158 0.19 8.66 -23.72
C ASP A 158 -1.21 9.02 -24.27
N ASP A 159 -2.28 8.66 -23.60
CA ASP A 159 -3.65 9.02 -23.98
C ASP A 159 -3.88 10.53 -24.03
N LEU A 160 -3.34 11.27 -23.06
CA LEU A 160 -3.46 12.75 -23.05
C LEU A 160 -2.63 13.41 -24.13
N SER A 161 -1.46 12.88 -24.46
CA SER A 161 -0.62 13.40 -25.53
C SER A 161 -1.24 13.16 -26.90
N ASP A 162 -1.83 11.99 -27.13
CA ASP A 162 -2.54 11.65 -28.35
C ASP A 162 -3.80 12.50 -28.55
N ILE A 163 -4.56 12.76 -27.48
CA ILE A 163 -5.72 13.67 -27.51
C ILE A 163 -5.30 15.11 -27.84
N LEU A 164 -4.20 15.59 -27.26
CA LEU A 164 -3.67 16.93 -27.56
C LEU A 164 -3.19 17.06 -29.00
N ILE A 165 -2.50 16.06 -29.53
CA ILE A 165 -2.08 16.02 -30.92
C ILE A 165 -3.29 16.00 -31.88
N ALA A 166 -4.30 15.20 -31.58
CA ALA A 166 -5.54 15.15 -32.36
C ALA A 166 -6.27 16.50 -32.38
N LEU A 167 -6.35 17.19 -31.21
CA LEU A 167 -6.95 18.53 -31.13
C LEU A 167 -6.18 19.55 -31.95
N VAL A 168 -4.85 19.55 -31.93
CA VAL A 168 -4.02 20.47 -32.72
C VAL A 168 -4.26 20.23 -34.23
N PHE A 169 -4.34 18.98 -34.68
CA PHE A 169 -4.66 18.64 -36.06
C PHE A 169 -6.05 19.13 -36.50
N ILE A 170 -7.08 18.92 -35.65
CA ILE A 170 -8.46 19.36 -35.93
C ILE A 170 -8.55 20.89 -36.04
N VAL A 171 -7.93 21.61 -35.09
CA VAL A 171 -7.91 23.08 -35.12
C VAL A 171 -7.10 23.59 -36.32
N GLY A 172 -5.98 22.98 -36.64
CA GLY A 172 -5.16 23.35 -37.80
C GLY A 172 -5.91 23.17 -39.12
N THR A 173 -6.59 22.04 -39.32
CA THR A 173 -7.39 21.76 -40.51
C THR A 173 -8.61 22.72 -40.64
N MET A 174 -9.25 23.06 -39.54
CA MET A 174 -10.39 23.98 -39.51
C MET A 174 -9.96 25.41 -39.88
N LEU A 175 -8.79 25.87 -39.42
CA LEU A 175 -8.24 27.17 -39.78
C LEU A 175 -7.87 27.26 -41.27
N ILE A 176 -7.28 26.19 -41.84
CA ILE A 176 -6.98 26.12 -43.28
C ILE A 176 -8.26 26.19 -44.11
N PHE A 177 -9.33 25.49 -43.68
CA PHE A 177 -10.59 25.48 -44.36
C PHE A 177 -11.26 26.86 -44.35
N ILE A 178 -11.23 27.56 -43.21
CA ILE A 178 -11.78 28.94 -43.08
C ILE A 178 -10.99 29.90 -43.98
N TYR A 179 -9.68 29.78 -44.06
CA TYR A 179 -8.85 30.65 -44.89
C TYR A 179 -9.05 30.39 -46.39
N ALA A 180 -9.33 29.14 -46.79
CA ALA A 180 -9.58 28.78 -48.18
C ALA A 180 -10.97 29.16 -48.71
N MET A 181 -11.93 29.46 -47.83
CA MET A 181 -13.32 29.86 -48.18
C MET A 181 -13.54 31.37 -48.09
N GLY A 182 -12.62 32.20 -47.63
CA GLY A 182 -12.69 33.66 -47.58
C GLY A 182 -11.84 34.29 -48.66
#